data_6b81e8c4be7f53fe86eb6c86a9959830
#
_entry.id   6b81e8c4be7f53fe86eb6c86a9959830
#
_cell.length_a   1.000
_cell.length_b   1.000
_cell.length_c   1.000
_cell.angle_alpha   90.00
_cell.angle_beta   90.00
_cell.angle_gamma   90.00
#
_symmetry.space_group_name_H-M   'P 1'
#
loop_
_entity.id
_entity.type
_entity.pdbx_description
1 polymer ?
#
loop_
_entity_poly.entity_id
_entity_poly.type
_entity_poly.pdbx_seq_one_letter_code
_entity_poly.pdbx_strand_id
1 'polypeptide(L)'
;MNNLISYKKMPLWTAETLPEPFKKMHNTKVGTWAQLHILKGEITFEFLNEDGSVSDTVLLNATTPIPLVEPQQWHRIAKASDDIECYLEFFCKKEDYFAKKYGYTKTHSEVLAAQPMIPKGRVLDLGSGEGRNSLYLASLGYDVTSLDWNVPSLQKLQEVAAQEGLSLEVDPYDIECADIPGGQYDWIVSTVVLMFLHEEVIPDVIENMQSHTASGGYNLIVAAMSTEDAPCPVNFPFTFKEGELLEYYAGWEILKYNEDFGELHKTDENGNRLRFRFATLLAKKG
;
A
#
# COMPACT_ATOMS: atom_id res chain seq x y z
N MET A 1 2.18 5.39 20.16
CA MET A 1 1.76 4.04 19.75
C MET A 1 0.41 3.98 19.01
N ASN A 2 -0.36 5.06 18.93
CA ASN A 2 -1.78 4.99 18.51
C ASN A 2 -2.08 4.64 17.04
N ASN A 3 -1.07 4.45 16.17
CA ASN A 3 -1.30 4.17 14.74
C ASN A 3 -0.45 3.01 14.17
N LEU A 4 0.23 2.25 15.05
CA LEU A 4 1.02 1.11 14.60
C LEU A 4 0.24 -0.19 14.83
N ILE A 5 0.34 -1.11 13.85
CA ILE A 5 -0.24 -2.44 13.93
C ILE A 5 0.84 -3.51 13.81
N SER A 6 0.70 -4.58 14.58
CA SER A 6 1.58 -5.73 14.50
C SER A 6 1.32 -6.50 13.21
N TYR A 7 2.37 -6.79 12.45
CA TYR A 7 2.27 -7.58 11.22
C TYR A 7 3.06 -8.87 11.26
N LYS A 8 4.00 -9.01 12.24
CA LYS A 8 4.81 -10.22 12.39
C LYS A 8 5.25 -10.41 13.82
N LYS A 9 5.02 -11.60 14.34
CA LYS A 9 5.53 -12.06 15.63
C LYS A 9 6.51 -13.20 15.38
N MET A 10 7.70 -13.10 15.98
CA MET A 10 8.73 -14.13 15.90
C MET A 10 8.47 -15.24 16.94
N PRO A 11 9.02 -16.44 16.74
CA PRO A 11 8.95 -17.50 17.73
C PRO A 11 9.58 -17.08 19.07
N LEU A 12 9.26 -17.83 20.13
CA LEU A 12 9.94 -17.70 21.40
C LEU A 12 11.42 -18.13 21.27
N TRP A 13 12.31 -17.32 21.82
CA TRP A 13 13.74 -17.60 21.90
C TRP A 13 14.19 -17.80 23.34
N THR A 14 15.14 -18.70 23.52
CA THR A 14 15.91 -18.94 24.74
C THR A 14 17.35 -18.49 24.54
N ALA A 15 18.21 -18.61 25.55
CA ALA A 15 19.64 -18.32 25.41
C ALA A 15 20.31 -19.10 24.28
N GLU A 16 19.86 -20.34 24.02
CA GLU A 16 20.41 -21.24 23.00
C GLU A 16 19.87 -20.90 21.58
N THR A 17 18.64 -20.39 21.48
CA THR A 17 17.95 -20.17 20.22
C THR A 17 17.90 -18.70 19.80
N LEU A 18 18.39 -17.77 20.63
CA LEU A 18 18.48 -16.34 20.31
C LEU A 18 19.40 -16.13 19.09
N PRO A 19 18.89 -15.61 17.97
CA PRO A 19 19.68 -15.58 16.73
C PRO A 19 20.90 -14.68 16.84
N GLU A 20 22.06 -15.17 16.41
CA GLU A 20 23.32 -14.44 16.42
C GLU A 20 23.31 -13.06 15.71
N PRO A 21 22.56 -12.85 14.60
CA PRO A 21 22.45 -11.51 14.01
C PRO A 21 21.95 -10.43 14.95
N PHE A 22 21.12 -10.77 15.96
CA PHE A 22 20.59 -9.79 16.92
C PHE A 22 21.63 -9.37 17.97
N LYS A 23 22.70 -10.16 18.15
CA LYS A 23 23.85 -9.82 19.02
C LYS A 23 24.85 -8.90 18.33
N LYS A 24 24.72 -8.70 17.01
CA LYS A 24 25.56 -7.80 16.22
C LYS A 24 24.80 -6.51 15.93
N MET A 25 25.53 -5.46 15.58
CA MET A 25 24.93 -4.20 15.11
C MET A 25 23.99 -4.44 13.93
N HIS A 26 22.73 -4.05 14.07
CA HIS A 26 21.72 -4.13 13.03
C HIS A 26 20.68 -3.04 13.23
N ASN A 27 19.79 -2.87 12.23
CA ASN A 27 18.64 -1.99 12.33
C ASN A 27 17.40 -2.62 11.70
N THR A 28 16.23 -1.99 11.87
CA THR A 28 15.01 -2.35 11.20
C THR A 28 14.88 -1.66 9.83
N LYS A 29 14.13 -2.25 8.93
CA LYS A 29 13.82 -1.64 7.62
C LYS A 29 13.02 -0.35 7.79
N VAL A 30 13.07 0.53 6.77
CA VAL A 30 12.20 1.70 6.67
C VAL A 30 10.73 1.31 6.91
N GLY A 31 10.04 2.11 7.75
CA GLY A 31 8.63 1.87 8.10
C GLY A 31 8.39 0.58 8.90
N THR A 32 9.40 0.06 9.59
CA THR A 32 9.31 -1.10 10.46
C THR A 32 9.78 -0.75 11.87
N TRP A 33 8.86 -0.78 12.81
CA TRP A 33 9.14 -0.71 14.24
C TRP A 33 9.31 -2.11 14.81
N ALA A 34 10.07 -2.24 15.87
CA ALA A 34 10.28 -3.52 16.55
C ALA A 34 10.15 -3.37 18.07
N GLN A 35 9.55 -4.35 18.72
CA GLN A 35 9.49 -4.42 20.17
C GLN A 35 9.88 -5.82 20.63
N LEU A 36 10.87 -5.88 21.53
CA LEU A 36 11.28 -7.10 22.17
C LEU A 36 10.39 -7.34 23.41
N HIS A 37 9.85 -8.53 23.56
CA HIS A 37 9.04 -8.93 24.71
C HIS A 37 9.83 -9.94 25.54
N ILE A 38 10.11 -9.61 26.79
CA ILE A 38 10.84 -10.48 27.71
C ILE A 38 9.85 -11.12 28.67
N LEU A 39 9.82 -12.47 28.69
CA LEU A 39 8.96 -13.25 29.57
C LEU A 39 9.70 -13.71 30.82
N LYS A 40 11.02 -13.97 30.70
CA LYS A 40 11.91 -14.40 31.78
C LYS A 40 13.34 -13.94 31.53
N GLY A 41 14.10 -13.77 32.61
CA GLY A 41 15.49 -13.34 32.51
C GLY A 41 15.65 -11.85 32.21
N GLU A 42 16.85 -11.47 31.73
CA GLU A 42 17.21 -10.10 31.43
C GLU A 42 18.10 -9.99 30.20
N ILE A 43 18.03 -8.85 29.53
CA ILE A 43 18.82 -8.49 28.36
C ILE A 43 19.46 -7.12 28.57
N THR A 44 20.77 -7.02 28.34
CA THR A 44 21.45 -5.74 28.11
C THR A 44 21.28 -5.37 26.65
N PHE A 45 20.50 -4.33 26.39
CA PHE A 45 20.17 -3.82 25.06
C PHE A 45 20.90 -2.51 24.83
N GLU A 46 21.59 -2.39 23.70
CA GLU A 46 22.35 -1.20 23.33
C GLU A 46 21.80 -0.55 22.08
N PHE A 47 21.54 0.75 22.15
CA PHE A 47 21.35 1.61 21.00
C PHE A 47 22.70 2.11 20.51
N LEU A 48 22.87 2.18 19.19
CA LEU A 48 24.14 2.49 18.56
C LEU A 48 24.02 3.68 17.61
N ASN A 49 25.10 4.40 17.44
CA ASN A 49 25.31 5.34 16.35
C ASN A 49 25.67 4.58 15.07
N GLU A 50 25.65 5.25 13.91
CA GLU A 50 26.01 4.66 12.62
C GLU A 50 27.46 4.15 12.57
N ASP A 51 28.38 4.73 13.35
CA ASP A 51 29.78 4.30 13.49
C ASP A 51 29.95 3.08 14.40
N GLY A 52 28.87 2.58 15.00
CA GLY A 52 28.87 1.44 15.91
C GLY A 52 29.19 1.78 17.37
N SER A 53 29.46 3.05 17.70
CA SER A 53 29.59 3.48 19.09
C SER A 53 28.27 3.39 19.85
N VAL A 54 28.33 3.02 21.14
CA VAL A 54 27.14 2.90 21.98
C VAL A 54 26.62 4.31 22.32
N SER A 55 25.35 4.58 22.00
CA SER A 55 24.66 5.83 22.34
C SER A 55 23.87 5.71 23.64
N ASP A 56 23.30 4.54 23.93
CA ASP A 56 22.54 4.27 25.14
C ASP A 56 22.56 2.77 25.47
N THR A 57 22.43 2.45 26.77
CA THR A 57 22.37 1.07 27.25
C THR A 57 21.21 0.91 28.22
N VAL A 58 20.35 -0.06 27.95
CA VAL A 58 19.15 -0.33 28.76
C VAL A 58 19.17 -1.78 29.23
N LEU A 59 18.94 -1.99 30.53
CA LEU A 59 18.69 -3.31 31.06
C LEU A 59 17.18 -3.60 30.98
N LEU A 60 16.82 -4.60 30.19
CA LEU A 60 15.45 -5.02 29.95
C LEU A 60 15.13 -6.31 30.66
N ASN A 61 13.97 -6.41 31.29
CA ASN A 61 13.42 -7.62 31.88
C ASN A 61 11.88 -7.59 31.80
N ALA A 62 11.20 -8.61 32.32
CA ALA A 62 9.75 -8.72 32.23
C ALA A 62 8.97 -7.58 32.92
N THR A 63 9.60 -6.80 33.79
CA THR A 63 8.97 -5.71 34.55
C THR A 63 9.37 -4.31 34.07
N THR A 64 10.40 -4.20 33.25
CA THR A 64 10.84 -2.90 32.67
C THR A 64 9.98 -2.52 31.46
N PRO A 65 9.62 -1.22 31.32
CA PRO A 65 9.04 -0.74 30.06
C PRO A 65 10.01 -0.98 28.90
N ILE A 66 9.60 -1.79 27.94
CA ILE A 66 10.44 -2.13 26.81
C ILE A 66 10.31 -1.07 25.72
N PRO A 67 11.39 -0.43 25.28
CA PRO A 67 11.34 0.59 24.26
C PRO A 67 10.88 0.02 22.92
N LEU A 68 10.12 0.80 22.19
CA LEU A 68 9.86 0.56 20.78
C LEU A 68 11.06 1.03 19.98
N VAL A 69 11.68 0.12 19.24
CA VAL A 69 12.79 0.43 18.34
C VAL A 69 12.23 1.08 17.08
N GLU A 70 12.68 2.29 16.78
CA GLU A 70 12.26 3.06 15.61
C GLU A 70 12.84 2.48 14.30
N PRO A 71 12.22 2.76 13.13
CA PRO A 71 12.79 2.36 11.84
C PRO A 71 14.20 2.88 11.66
N GLN A 72 15.09 2.01 11.15
CA GLN A 72 16.50 2.31 10.89
C GLN A 72 17.36 2.67 12.12
N GLN A 73 16.83 2.57 13.32
CA GLN A 73 17.59 2.78 14.54
C GLN A 73 18.57 1.62 14.78
N TRP A 74 19.85 1.92 14.83
CA TRP A 74 20.89 0.93 15.08
C TRP A 74 20.88 0.44 16.52
N HIS A 75 20.97 -0.89 16.71
CA HIS A 75 20.94 -1.51 18.02
C HIS A 75 21.52 -2.91 18.01
N ARG A 76 21.70 -3.48 19.21
CA ARG A 76 22.07 -4.88 19.41
C ARG A 76 21.65 -5.39 20.79
N ILE A 77 21.60 -6.70 20.94
CA ILE A 77 21.60 -7.39 22.23
C ILE A 77 23.06 -7.62 22.64
N ALA A 78 23.56 -6.85 23.61
CA ALA A 78 24.95 -6.96 24.06
C ALA A 78 25.15 -8.18 24.96
N LYS A 79 24.15 -8.50 25.80
CA LYS A 79 24.16 -9.66 26.71
C LYS A 79 22.73 -10.13 26.98
N ALA A 80 22.55 -11.44 27.14
CA ALA A 80 21.34 -12.05 27.65
C ALA A 80 21.69 -12.99 28.81
N SER A 81 20.78 -13.14 29.79
CA SER A 81 20.92 -14.11 30.87
C SER A 81 20.70 -15.54 30.35
N ASP A 82 21.24 -16.53 31.08
CA ASP A 82 21.20 -17.95 30.70
C ASP A 82 19.75 -18.49 30.71
N ASP A 83 18.86 -17.84 31.46
CA ASP A 83 17.44 -18.21 31.60
C ASP A 83 16.50 -17.33 30.77
N ILE A 84 17.03 -16.60 29.77
CA ILE A 84 16.22 -15.71 28.94
C ILE A 84 15.14 -16.47 28.19
N GLU A 85 13.93 -15.93 28.23
CA GLU A 85 12.81 -16.27 27.34
C GLU A 85 12.23 -14.97 26.78
N CYS A 86 12.30 -14.79 25.46
CA CYS A 86 11.84 -13.58 24.80
C CYS A 86 11.33 -13.85 23.38
N TYR A 87 10.57 -12.92 22.83
CA TYR A 87 10.18 -12.90 21.42
C TYR A 87 10.18 -11.48 20.89
N LEU A 88 10.26 -11.34 19.57
CA LEU A 88 10.26 -10.06 18.88
C LEU A 88 8.95 -9.89 18.09
N GLU A 89 8.39 -8.70 18.15
CA GLU A 89 7.21 -8.31 17.39
C GLU A 89 7.53 -7.11 16.52
N PHE A 90 7.08 -7.17 15.25
CA PHE A 90 7.28 -6.11 14.27
C PHE A 90 5.97 -5.39 13.99
N PHE A 91 6.07 -4.06 13.92
CA PHE A 91 4.94 -3.18 13.69
C PHE A 91 5.18 -2.31 12.45
N CYS A 92 4.10 -1.84 11.86
CA CYS A 92 4.12 -0.87 10.77
C CYS A 92 2.90 0.06 10.88
N LYS A 93 2.90 1.11 10.06
CA LYS A 93 1.69 1.90 9.86
C LYS A 93 0.63 1.10 9.13
N LYS A 94 -0.65 1.47 9.32
CA LYS A 94 -1.78 0.75 8.73
C LYS A 94 -1.72 0.67 7.20
N GLU A 95 -1.29 1.74 6.55
CA GLU A 95 -1.10 1.84 5.11
C GLU A 95 -0.05 0.87 4.53
N ASP A 96 0.92 0.44 5.35
CA ASP A 96 1.98 -0.48 4.95
C ASP A 96 1.70 -1.95 5.31
N TYR A 97 0.59 -2.24 6.02
CA TYR A 97 0.34 -3.55 6.63
C TYR A 97 0.35 -4.70 5.63
N PHE A 98 -0.46 -4.62 4.57
CA PHE A 98 -0.56 -5.68 3.58
C PHE A 98 0.75 -5.87 2.80
N ALA A 99 1.44 -4.78 2.49
CA ALA A 99 2.77 -4.83 1.88
C ALA A 99 3.81 -5.50 2.79
N LYS A 100 3.82 -5.20 4.08
CA LYS A 100 4.77 -5.78 5.05
C LYS A 100 4.46 -7.24 5.37
N LYS A 101 3.18 -7.60 5.53
CA LYS A 101 2.76 -8.94 5.95
C LYS A 101 2.76 -9.95 4.81
N TYR A 102 2.27 -9.54 3.64
CA TYR A 102 2.03 -10.43 2.48
C TYR A 102 2.98 -10.19 1.30
N GLY A 103 3.84 -9.18 1.38
CA GLY A 103 4.77 -8.86 0.29
C GLY A 103 4.12 -8.14 -0.90
N TYR A 104 2.93 -7.59 -0.73
CA TYR A 104 2.23 -6.86 -1.79
C TYR A 104 2.89 -5.54 -2.12
N THR A 105 2.55 -4.99 -3.28
CA THR A 105 2.81 -3.60 -3.59
C THR A 105 2.06 -2.72 -2.58
N LYS A 106 2.67 -1.62 -2.15
CA LYS A 106 2.03 -0.67 -1.23
C LYS A 106 0.74 -0.10 -1.83
N THR A 107 -0.22 0.23 -0.96
CA THR A 107 -1.39 1.02 -1.33
C THR A 107 -0.95 2.26 -2.12
N HIS A 108 -1.67 2.59 -3.18
CA HIS A 108 -1.31 3.70 -4.05
C HIS A 108 -1.33 5.03 -3.28
N SER A 109 -0.29 5.86 -3.46
CA SER A 109 -0.16 7.13 -2.74
C SER A 109 -1.36 8.06 -2.93
N GLU A 110 -1.97 8.06 -4.11
CA GLU A 110 -3.15 8.87 -4.41
C GLU A 110 -4.39 8.37 -3.67
N VAL A 111 -4.53 7.06 -3.46
CA VAL A 111 -5.59 6.49 -2.63
C VAL A 111 -5.41 6.89 -1.17
N LEU A 112 -4.16 6.85 -0.67
CA LEU A 112 -3.84 7.30 0.69
C LEU A 112 -4.12 8.79 0.90
N ALA A 113 -3.83 9.61 -0.12
CA ALA A 113 -4.06 11.06 -0.07
C ALA A 113 -5.56 11.42 -0.16
N ALA A 114 -6.33 10.71 -0.99
CA ALA A 114 -7.76 10.96 -1.19
C ALA A 114 -8.62 10.43 -0.03
N GLN A 115 -8.25 9.31 0.57
CA GLN A 115 -9.05 8.59 1.57
C GLN A 115 -9.55 9.47 2.73
N PRO A 116 -8.75 10.38 3.35
CA PRO A 116 -9.23 11.21 4.46
C PRO A 116 -10.34 12.22 4.08
N MET A 117 -10.48 12.54 2.80
CA MET A 117 -11.47 13.47 2.28
C MET A 117 -12.78 12.79 1.90
N ILE A 118 -12.78 11.48 1.71
CA ILE A 118 -13.91 10.72 1.17
C ILE A 118 -14.60 9.96 2.31
N PRO A 119 -15.91 10.25 2.55
CA PRO A 119 -16.70 9.53 3.55
C PRO A 119 -16.72 8.02 3.26
N LYS A 120 -16.93 7.22 4.30
CA LYS A 120 -17.14 5.78 4.12
C LYS A 120 -18.43 5.52 3.34
N GLY A 121 -18.35 4.61 2.40
CA GLY A 121 -19.43 4.23 1.52
C GLY A 121 -19.00 3.07 0.63
N ARG A 122 -19.71 2.88 -0.46
CA ARG A 122 -19.43 1.86 -1.48
C ARG A 122 -18.29 2.31 -2.38
N VAL A 123 -17.26 1.48 -2.47
CA VAL A 123 -16.07 1.75 -3.30
C VAL A 123 -15.92 0.67 -4.36
N LEU A 124 -15.67 1.10 -5.58
CA LEU A 124 -15.22 0.22 -6.66
C LEU A 124 -13.71 0.42 -6.88
N ASP A 125 -12.94 -0.64 -6.75
CA ASP A 125 -11.54 -0.72 -7.19
C ASP A 125 -11.51 -1.39 -8.58
N LEU A 126 -11.49 -0.56 -9.62
CA LEU A 126 -11.58 -0.98 -11.02
C LEU A 126 -10.17 -1.27 -11.57
N GLY A 127 -9.89 -2.54 -11.87
CA GLY A 127 -8.55 -3.04 -12.15
C GLY A 127 -7.76 -3.26 -10.87
N SER A 128 -8.38 -3.95 -9.90
CA SER A 128 -7.87 -4.10 -8.54
C SER A 128 -6.56 -4.89 -8.42
N GLY A 129 -6.24 -5.75 -9.41
CA GLY A 129 -5.12 -6.66 -9.36
C GLY A 129 -5.17 -7.57 -8.12
N GLU A 130 -4.06 -7.66 -7.39
CA GLU A 130 -3.98 -8.40 -6.12
C GLU A 130 -4.62 -7.65 -4.92
N GLY A 131 -5.28 -6.48 -5.16
CA GLY A 131 -6.09 -5.80 -4.15
C GLY A 131 -5.33 -4.88 -3.19
N ARG A 132 -4.21 -4.28 -3.59
CA ARG A 132 -3.43 -3.37 -2.71
C ARG A 132 -4.26 -2.19 -2.16
N ASN A 133 -5.19 -1.65 -2.97
CA ASN A 133 -6.09 -0.58 -2.55
C ASN A 133 -7.33 -1.17 -1.86
N SER A 134 -7.93 -2.22 -2.43
CA SER A 134 -9.12 -2.89 -1.92
C SER A 134 -8.97 -3.34 -0.48
N LEU A 135 -7.88 -4.07 -0.15
CA LEU A 135 -7.59 -4.56 1.20
C LEU A 135 -7.43 -3.40 2.20
N TYR A 136 -6.71 -2.35 1.81
CA TYR A 136 -6.54 -1.17 2.66
C TYR A 136 -7.88 -0.49 2.94
N LEU A 137 -8.69 -0.21 1.92
CA LEU A 137 -9.98 0.45 2.07
C LEU A 137 -10.98 -0.41 2.86
N ALA A 138 -11.05 -1.72 2.59
CA ALA A 138 -11.87 -2.65 3.36
C ALA A 138 -11.45 -2.68 4.85
N SER A 139 -10.13 -2.65 5.13
CA SER A 139 -9.62 -2.58 6.52
C SER A 139 -9.99 -1.29 7.26
N LEU A 140 -10.35 -0.24 6.53
CA LEU A 140 -10.88 1.02 7.08
C LEU A 140 -12.39 0.99 7.24
N GLY A 141 -13.09 -0.04 6.74
CA GLY A 141 -14.53 -0.22 6.83
C GLY A 141 -15.31 0.45 5.69
N TYR A 142 -14.70 0.60 4.52
CA TYR A 142 -15.42 0.84 3.27
C TYR A 142 -16.07 -0.47 2.79
N ASP A 143 -17.18 -0.35 2.09
CA ASP A 143 -17.85 -1.45 1.38
C ASP A 143 -17.22 -1.55 -0.02
N VAL A 144 -16.31 -2.51 -0.21
CA VAL A 144 -15.43 -2.57 -1.38
C VAL A 144 -15.86 -3.67 -2.34
N THR A 145 -16.06 -3.29 -3.60
CA THR A 145 -16.14 -4.18 -4.76
C THR A 145 -14.84 -4.08 -5.55
N SER A 146 -14.20 -5.20 -5.81
CA SER A 146 -12.93 -5.33 -6.52
C SER A 146 -13.15 -6.06 -7.83
N LEU A 147 -12.86 -5.38 -8.94
CA LEU A 147 -13.03 -5.92 -10.29
C LEU A 147 -11.69 -5.98 -11.02
N ASP A 148 -11.36 -7.13 -11.59
CA ASP A 148 -10.18 -7.33 -12.43
C ASP A 148 -10.40 -8.52 -13.38
N TRP A 149 -9.75 -8.52 -14.54
CA TRP A 149 -9.81 -9.67 -15.46
C TRP A 149 -8.91 -10.84 -15.03
N ASN A 150 -7.90 -10.59 -14.20
CA ASN A 150 -6.89 -11.54 -13.78
C ASN A 150 -7.37 -12.41 -12.61
N VAL A 151 -8.04 -13.51 -12.90
CA VAL A 151 -8.59 -14.43 -11.90
C VAL A 151 -7.57 -14.90 -10.85
N PRO A 152 -6.31 -15.27 -11.20
CA PRO A 152 -5.30 -15.59 -10.19
C PRO A 152 -5.01 -14.47 -9.18
N SER A 153 -5.01 -13.21 -9.62
CA SER A 153 -4.85 -12.05 -8.73
C SER A 153 -6.04 -11.90 -7.78
N LEU A 154 -7.27 -12.07 -8.30
CA LEU A 154 -8.49 -12.03 -7.50
C LEU A 154 -8.54 -13.16 -6.45
N GLN A 155 -8.07 -14.36 -6.79
CA GLN A 155 -7.97 -15.46 -5.82
C GLN A 155 -7.05 -15.12 -4.66
N LYS A 156 -5.88 -14.53 -4.92
CA LYS A 156 -4.97 -14.06 -3.86
C LYS A 156 -5.60 -12.98 -2.99
N LEU A 157 -6.33 -12.03 -3.61
CA LEU A 157 -7.07 -11.00 -2.88
C LEU A 157 -8.09 -11.64 -1.93
N GLN A 158 -8.90 -12.59 -2.41
CA GLN A 158 -9.90 -13.31 -1.60
C GLN A 158 -9.26 -14.09 -0.45
N GLU A 159 -8.14 -14.78 -0.70
CA GLU A 159 -7.40 -15.53 0.33
C GLU A 159 -6.91 -14.61 1.45
N VAL A 160 -6.32 -13.46 1.12
CA VAL A 160 -5.85 -12.50 2.12
C VAL A 160 -7.01 -11.85 2.85
N ALA A 161 -8.08 -11.47 2.15
CA ALA A 161 -9.27 -10.92 2.77
C ALA A 161 -9.88 -11.88 3.79
N ALA A 162 -9.99 -13.17 3.45
CA ALA A 162 -10.48 -14.20 4.36
C ALA A 162 -9.57 -14.38 5.58
N GLN A 163 -8.23 -14.39 5.41
CA GLN A 163 -7.26 -14.49 6.50
C GLN A 163 -7.34 -13.30 7.47
N GLU A 164 -7.67 -12.12 6.95
CA GLU A 164 -7.79 -10.88 7.74
C GLU A 164 -9.21 -10.63 8.26
N GLY A 165 -10.16 -11.51 7.93
CA GLY A 165 -11.57 -11.35 8.31
C GLY A 165 -12.22 -10.12 7.67
N LEU A 166 -11.75 -9.71 6.48
CA LEU A 166 -12.31 -8.61 5.71
C LEU A 166 -13.41 -9.11 4.79
N SER A 167 -14.50 -8.35 4.74
CA SER A 167 -15.60 -8.57 3.79
C SER A 167 -15.45 -7.60 2.64
N LEU A 168 -15.33 -8.12 1.40
CA LEU A 168 -15.37 -7.37 0.16
C LEU A 168 -15.89 -8.27 -0.96
N GLU A 169 -16.49 -7.66 -1.97
CA GLU A 169 -16.91 -8.35 -3.19
C GLU A 169 -15.73 -8.42 -4.16
N VAL A 170 -15.53 -9.57 -4.81
CA VAL A 170 -14.42 -9.79 -5.75
C VAL A 170 -14.92 -10.60 -6.93
N ASP A 171 -14.96 -9.97 -8.10
CA ASP A 171 -15.48 -10.59 -9.31
C ASP A 171 -14.56 -10.38 -10.52
N PRO A 172 -14.44 -11.38 -11.41
CA PRO A 172 -13.76 -11.22 -12.68
C PRO A 172 -14.57 -10.28 -13.59
N TYR A 173 -13.87 -9.30 -14.16
CA TYR A 173 -14.50 -8.31 -15.02
C TYR A 173 -13.54 -7.80 -16.08
N ASP A 174 -13.99 -7.76 -17.31
CA ASP A 174 -13.30 -7.10 -18.41
C ASP A 174 -13.74 -5.64 -18.50
N ILE A 175 -12.83 -4.73 -18.20
CA ILE A 175 -13.11 -3.28 -18.17
C ILE A 175 -13.49 -2.77 -19.54
N GLU A 176 -13.00 -3.37 -20.63
CA GLU A 176 -13.31 -2.96 -22.00
C GLU A 176 -14.77 -3.18 -22.41
N CYS A 177 -15.54 -3.97 -21.63
CA CYS A 177 -16.97 -4.10 -21.82
C CYS A 177 -17.77 -2.83 -21.49
N ALA A 178 -17.17 -1.91 -20.70
CA ALA A 178 -17.80 -0.67 -20.23
C ALA A 178 -19.23 -0.88 -19.66
N ASP A 179 -19.43 -1.94 -18.88
CA ASP A 179 -20.70 -2.32 -18.24
C ASP A 179 -20.46 -2.71 -16.77
N ILE A 180 -20.08 -1.71 -15.95
CA ILE A 180 -19.77 -1.90 -14.53
C ILE A 180 -20.97 -2.49 -13.80
N PRO A 181 -20.83 -3.65 -13.13
CA PRO A 181 -21.93 -4.27 -12.41
C PRO A 181 -22.28 -3.54 -11.10
N GLY A 182 -23.46 -3.76 -10.58
CA GLY A 182 -23.80 -3.52 -9.17
C GLY A 182 -24.33 -2.13 -8.78
N GLY A 183 -24.67 -1.27 -9.70
CA GLY A 183 -25.32 0.02 -9.40
C GLY A 183 -24.31 1.15 -9.12
N GLN A 184 -24.63 2.08 -8.21
CA GLN A 184 -23.81 3.28 -7.99
C GLN A 184 -22.82 3.11 -6.84
N TYR A 185 -21.64 3.76 -6.96
CA TYR A 185 -20.57 3.79 -6.00
C TYR A 185 -20.32 5.22 -5.51
N ASP A 186 -19.97 5.35 -4.25
CA ASP A 186 -19.57 6.64 -3.66
C ASP A 186 -18.15 7.02 -4.06
N TRP A 187 -17.31 6.03 -4.40
CA TRP A 187 -15.95 6.24 -4.86
C TRP A 187 -15.54 5.16 -5.87
N ILE A 188 -15.12 5.56 -7.07
CA ILE A 188 -14.51 4.67 -8.05
C ILE A 188 -13.01 4.99 -8.13
N VAL A 189 -12.18 3.96 -7.96
CA VAL A 189 -10.73 4.03 -8.01
C VAL A 189 -10.23 3.24 -9.21
N SER A 190 -9.43 3.86 -10.07
CA SER A 190 -8.71 3.19 -11.16
C SER A 190 -7.27 3.69 -11.20
N THR A 191 -6.32 2.93 -10.64
CA THR A 191 -4.93 3.35 -10.53
C THR A 191 -4.00 2.44 -11.33
N VAL A 192 -3.36 3.01 -12.35
CA VAL A 192 -2.41 2.32 -13.23
C VAL A 192 -3.09 1.18 -14.01
N VAL A 193 -4.25 1.47 -14.59
CA VAL A 193 -5.11 0.50 -15.30
C VAL A 193 -5.39 0.92 -16.73
N LEU A 194 -5.91 2.12 -16.96
CA LEU A 194 -6.43 2.55 -18.27
C LEU A 194 -5.40 2.47 -19.40
N MET A 195 -4.11 2.60 -19.11
CA MET A 195 -3.05 2.46 -20.09
C MET A 195 -2.93 1.05 -20.71
N PHE A 196 -3.55 0.06 -20.12
CA PHE A 196 -3.53 -1.32 -20.63
C PHE A 196 -4.73 -1.66 -21.53
N LEU A 197 -5.70 -0.74 -21.64
CA LEU A 197 -6.90 -0.89 -22.47
C LEU A 197 -6.65 -0.35 -23.88
N HIS A 198 -7.45 -0.78 -24.85
CA HIS A 198 -7.40 -0.23 -26.20
C HIS A 198 -7.93 1.21 -26.22
N GLU A 199 -7.30 2.08 -27.05
CA GLU A 199 -7.61 3.52 -27.11
C GLU A 199 -9.09 3.77 -27.42
N GLU A 200 -9.68 2.97 -28.32
CA GLU A 200 -11.06 3.12 -28.77
C GLU A 200 -12.13 2.91 -27.68
N VAL A 201 -11.81 2.19 -26.60
CA VAL A 201 -12.79 1.94 -25.52
C VAL A 201 -12.70 2.93 -24.36
N ILE A 202 -11.65 3.75 -24.31
CA ILE A 202 -11.41 4.68 -23.19
C ILE A 202 -12.57 5.65 -22.96
N PRO A 203 -13.18 6.29 -23.99
CA PRO A 203 -14.32 7.17 -23.76
C PRO A 203 -15.49 6.45 -23.10
N ASP A 204 -15.84 5.27 -23.58
CA ASP A 204 -16.97 4.48 -23.06
C ASP A 204 -16.70 4.01 -21.62
N VAL A 205 -15.47 3.59 -21.31
CA VAL A 205 -15.05 3.19 -19.95
C VAL A 205 -15.17 4.36 -18.98
N ILE A 206 -14.71 5.56 -19.36
CA ILE A 206 -14.79 6.75 -18.50
C ILE A 206 -16.25 7.18 -18.33
N GLU A 207 -17.06 7.20 -19.37
CA GLU A 207 -18.50 7.50 -19.29
C GLU A 207 -19.22 6.49 -18.38
N ASN A 208 -18.86 5.21 -18.49
CA ASN A 208 -19.41 4.17 -17.63
C ASN A 208 -19.03 4.36 -16.17
N MET A 209 -17.75 4.70 -15.86
CA MET A 209 -17.33 5.08 -14.50
C MET A 209 -18.15 6.28 -13.98
N GLN A 210 -18.32 7.32 -14.79
CA GLN A 210 -19.09 8.51 -14.41
C GLN A 210 -20.57 8.21 -14.15
N SER A 211 -21.18 7.37 -14.98
CA SER A 211 -22.59 6.98 -14.82
C SER A 211 -22.83 6.14 -13.56
N HIS A 212 -21.87 5.30 -13.17
CA HIS A 212 -21.91 4.48 -11.96
C HIS A 212 -21.39 5.21 -10.70
N THR A 213 -21.00 6.47 -10.80
CA THR A 213 -20.68 7.29 -9.63
C THR A 213 -21.94 7.96 -9.10
N ALA A 214 -22.22 7.80 -7.81
CA ALA A 214 -23.34 8.44 -7.13
C ALA A 214 -23.22 9.98 -7.16
N SER A 215 -24.34 10.70 -7.04
CA SER A 215 -24.31 12.16 -6.85
C SER A 215 -23.51 12.48 -5.57
N GLY A 216 -22.56 13.40 -5.64
CA GLY A 216 -21.61 13.70 -4.57
C GLY A 216 -20.47 12.69 -4.42
N GLY A 217 -20.46 11.63 -5.25
CA GLY A 217 -19.40 10.61 -5.26
C GLY A 217 -18.14 11.06 -6.01
N TYR A 218 -17.11 10.20 -5.99
CA TYR A 218 -15.75 10.56 -6.41
C TYR A 218 -15.19 9.57 -7.43
N ASN A 219 -14.39 10.07 -8.38
CA ASN A 219 -13.53 9.26 -9.22
C ASN A 219 -12.07 9.62 -8.97
N LEU A 220 -11.24 8.61 -8.73
CA LEU A 220 -9.80 8.72 -8.67
C LEU A 220 -9.19 7.92 -9.82
N ILE A 221 -8.49 8.59 -10.71
CA ILE A 221 -7.82 7.98 -11.87
C ILE A 221 -6.34 8.33 -11.82
N VAL A 222 -5.48 7.32 -12.03
CA VAL A 222 -4.05 7.49 -12.28
C VAL A 222 -3.67 6.63 -13.48
N ALA A 223 -3.23 7.24 -14.56
CA ALA A 223 -2.86 6.52 -15.77
C ALA A 223 -1.65 7.17 -16.48
N ALA A 224 -0.93 6.37 -17.28
CA ALA A 224 0.21 6.83 -18.03
C ALA A 224 -0.16 7.91 -19.05
N MET A 225 0.77 8.82 -19.28
CA MET A 225 0.72 9.85 -20.31
C MET A 225 1.89 9.72 -21.28
N SER A 226 1.70 10.23 -22.49
CA SER A 226 2.78 10.47 -23.45
C SER A 226 2.60 11.85 -24.07
N THR A 227 3.57 12.75 -23.85
CA THR A 227 3.56 14.12 -24.35
C THR A 227 4.78 14.35 -25.28
N GLU A 228 4.78 15.41 -26.10
CA GLU A 228 5.90 15.71 -27.00
C GLU A 228 7.21 15.94 -26.24
N ASP A 229 7.14 16.62 -25.09
CA ASP A 229 8.31 16.91 -24.24
C ASP A 229 8.75 15.72 -23.36
N ALA A 230 7.85 14.75 -23.15
CA ALA A 230 8.11 13.56 -22.34
C ALA A 230 7.40 12.32 -22.91
N PRO A 231 7.89 11.76 -24.03
CA PRO A 231 7.32 10.53 -24.59
C PRO A 231 7.40 9.37 -23.61
N CYS A 232 6.32 8.57 -23.51
CA CYS A 232 6.30 7.41 -22.66
C CYS A 232 7.28 6.35 -23.14
N PRO A 233 8.23 5.87 -22.32
CA PRO A 233 9.22 4.87 -22.73
C PRO A 233 8.65 3.45 -22.82
N VAL A 234 7.39 3.25 -22.38
CA VAL A 234 6.69 1.98 -22.44
C VAL A 234 5.62 2.05 -23.52
N ASN A 235 5.61 1.05 -24.40
CA ASN A 235 4.59 0.95 -25.44
C ASN A 235 3.29 0.39 -24.85
N PHE A 236 2.52 1.26 -24.18
CA PHE A 236 1.17 0.93 -23.75
C PHE A 236 0.18 1.02 -24.91
N PRO A 237 -0.90 0.23 -24.91
CA PRO A 237 -1.98 0.37 -25.90
C PRO A 237 -2.60 1.78 -25.90
N PHE A 238 -2.67 2.43 -24.74
CA PHE A 238 -3.17 3.78 -24.58
C PHE A 238 -2.31 4.61 -23.62
N THR A 239 -2.21 5.90 -23.87
CA THR A 239 -1.65 6.91 -22.94
C THR A 239 -2.36 8.23 -23.15
N PHE A 240 -2.73 8.90 -22.05
CA PHE A 240 -3.34 10.22 -22.13
C PHE A 240 -2.39 11.25 -22.74
N LYS A 241 -2.96 12.21 -23.49
CA LYS A 241 -2.33 13.45 -23.93
C LYS A 241 -2.49 14.53 -22.86
N GLU A 242 -1.77 15.64 -23.01
CA GLU A 242 -1.87 16.80 -22.14
C GLU A 242 -3.33 17.32 -22.07
N GLY A 243 -3.86 17.44 -20.84
CA GLY A 243 -5.23 17.91 -20.57
C GLY A 243 -6.35 16.94 -20.89
N GLU A 244 -6.09 15.85 -21.63
CA GLU A 244 -7.15 14.95 -22.14
C GLU A 244 -8.01 14.34 -21.03
N LEU A 245 -7.41 13.85 -19.93
CA LEU A 245 -8.18 13.30 -18.82
C LEU A 245 -9.08 14.36 -18.15
N LEU A 246 -8.64 15.61 -18.11
CA LEU A 246 -9.42 16.70 -17.55
C LEU A 246 -10.65 17.03 -18.41
N GLU A 247 -10.54 16.90 -19.73
CA GLU A 247 -11.66 17.14 -20.66
C GLU A 247 -12.82 16.16 -20.43
N TYR A 248 -12.52 14.88 -20.15
CA TYR A 248 -13.55 13.89 -19.81
C TYR A 248 -14.37 14.25 -18.57
N TYR A 249 -13.80 15.02 -17.65
CA TYR A 249 -14.46 15.42 -16.39
C TYR A 249 -14.95 16.87 -16.42
N ALA A 250 -15.18 17.44 -17.62
CA ALA A 250 -15.81 18.74 -17.73
C ALA A 250 -17.18 18.76 -17.02
N GLY A 251 -17.37 19.74 -16.14
CA GLY A 251 -18.59 19.85 -15.32
C GLY A 251 -18.54 19.13 -13.96
N TRP A 252 -17.50 18.39 -13.66
CA TRP A 252 -17.24 17.86 -12.31
C TRP A 252 -16.43 18.84 -11.47
N GLU A 253 -16.54 18.75 -10.15
CA GLU A 253 -15.67 19.48 -9.22
C GLU A 253 -14.29 18.80 -9.19
N ILE A 254 -13.27 19.45 -9.73
CA ILE A 254 -11.90 18.93 -9.75
C ILE A 254 -11.21 19.25 -8.42
N LEU A 255 -11.01 18.23 -7.59
CA LEU A 255 -10.34 18.35 -6.30
C LEU A 255 -8.82 18.26 -6.41
N LYS A 256 -8.34 17.47 -7.36
CA LYS A 256 -6.92 17.33 -7.70
C LYS A 256 -6.78 17.01 -9.19
N TYR A 257 -5.84 17.68 -9.83
CA TYR A 257 -5.34 17.31 -11.14
C TYR A 257 -3.86 17.64 -11.24
N ASN A 258 -3.07 16.71 -11.75
CA ASN A 258 -1.70 16.96 -12.16
C ASN A 258 -1.26 15.97 -13.25
N GLU A 259 -0.16 16.30 -13.92
CA GLU A 259 0.48 15.51 -14.96
C GLU A 259 1.97 15.32 -14.62
N ASP A 260 2.22 14.93 -13.39
CA ASP A 260 3.56 14.86 -12.83
C ASP A 260 4.32 13.59 -13.26
N PHE A 261 5.64 13.67 -13.20
CA PHE A 261 6.49 12.51 -13.35
C PHE A 261 6.31 11.57 -12.17
N GLY A 262 6.07 10.30 -12.49
CA GLY A 262 6.02 9.20 -11.55
C GLY A 262 6.94 8.06 -11.95
N GLU A 263 7.04 7.06 -11.10
CA GLU A 263 7.88 5.88 -11.31
C GLU A 263 7.06 4.60 -11.23
N LEU A 264 7.24 3.69 -12.18
CA LEU A 264 6.75 2.32 -12.06
C LEU A 264 7.64 1.50 -11.13
N HIS A 265 7.08 0.43 -10.58
CA HIS A 265 7.86 -0.58 -9.88
C HIS A 265 8.78 -1.40 -10.81
N LYS A 266 8.51 -1.37 -12.13
CA LYS A 266 9.33 -2.02 -13.16
C LYS A 266 10.59 -1.19 -13.41
N THR A 267 11.72 -1.88 -13.59
CA THR A 267 13.03 -1.28 -13.88
C THR A 267 13.42 -1.46 -15.33
N ASP A 268 14.29 -0.57 -15.81
CA ASP A 268 15.00 -0.68 -17.09
C ASP A 268 16.13 -1.74 -17.01
N GLU A 269 16.87 -1.92 -18.09
CA GLU A 269 18.00 -2.86 -18.18
C GLU A 269 19.16 -2.50 -17.23
N ASN A 270 19.24 -1.26 -16.76
CA ASN A 270 20.25 -0.76 -15.83
C ASN A 270 19.78 -0.84 -14.36
N GLY A 271 18.57 -1.33 -14.10
CA GLY A 271 18.00 -1.42 -12.75
C GLY A 271 17.36 -0.12 -12.26
N ASN A 272 17.26 0.94 -13.06
CA ASN A 272 16.56 2.17 -12.72
C ASN A 272 15.06 2.00 -12.91
N ARG A 273 14.25 2.58 -12.03
CA ARG A 273 12.80 2.60 -12.21
C ARG A 273 12.41 3.38 -13.46
N LEU A 274 11.45 2.83 -14.22
CA LEU A 274 10.89 3.53 -15.38
C LEU A 274 10.14 4.78 -14.90
N ARG A 275 10.55 5.94 -15.40
CA ARG A 275 10.00 7.26 -15.04
C ARG A 275 9.37 7.90 -16.26
N PHE A 276 8.10 8.29 -16.14
CA PHE A 276 7.34 9.03 -17.16
C PHE A 276 6.17 9.77 -16.52
N ARG A 277 5.41 10.55 -17.29
CA ARG A 277 4.28 11.32 -16.76
C ARG A 277 3.05 10.44 -16.51
N PHE A 278 2.30 10.82 -15.50
CA PHE A 278 0.98 10.26 -15.17
C PHE A 278 -0.04 11.37 -15.07
N ALA A 279 -1.19 11.19 -15.73
CA ALA A 279 -2.38 11.97 -15.43
C ALA A 279 -2.97 11.44 -14.13
N THR A 280 -3.14 12.33 -13.16
CA THR A 280 -3.76 12.05 -11.86
C THR A 280 -4.95 12.96 -11.68
N LEU A 281 -6.14 12.39 -11.53
CA LEU A 281 -7.40 13.10 -11.33
C LEU A 281 -8.10 12.59 -10.08
N LEU A 282 -8.53 13.49 -9.21
CA LEU A 282 -9.59 13.28 -8.22
C LEU A 282 -10.71 14.27 -8.50
N ALA A 283 -11.85 13.76 -8.95
CA ALA A 283 -13.01 14.56 -9.28
C ALA A 283 -14.23 14.13 -8.48
N LYS A 284 -15.10 15.09 -8.15
CA LYS A 284 -16.36 14.88 -7.43
C LYS A 284 -17.54 15.19 -8.35
N LYS A 285 -18.51 14.30 -8.38
CA LYS A 285 -19.77 14.46 -9.13
C LYS A 285 -20.69 15.43 -8.42
N GLY A 286 -21.25 16.39 -9.14
CA GLY A 286 -22.25 17.31 -8.61
C GLY A 286 -23.55 16.65 -8.17
#